data_dd6bc136f67062b179c4ed353e737bb0
#
_entry.id   dd6bc136f67062b179c4ed353e737bb0
#
_cell.length_a   1.000
_cell.length_b   1.000
_cell.length_c   1.000
_cell.angle_alpha   90.00
_cell.angle_beta   90.00
_cell.angle_gamma   90.00
#
_symmetry.space_group_name_H-M   'P 1'
#
loop_
_entity.id
_entity.type
_entity.pdbx_description
1 polymer ?
#
loop_
_entity_poly.entity_id
_entity_poly.type
_entity_poly.pdbx_seq_one_letter_code
_entity_poly.pdbx_strand_id
1 'polypeptide(L)'
;IEGLAQATHGEVRLAVTPSVAQTVLPEIIKSYSELYPDVSIELRDLDSAGVLAELEADRADIGIAALPERAGFERFELFCDPFGVVCRADHPLAPRWDSLTWADITEEXLIANGLCDKIXDPAFXTMRAGSRLFVHNTASLLALLRAGAGISILPMRALGAGEDDLVFLPLKDSKAKRHVHVMHRTEDQLLXPVLHFTDALRAASFQEI
;
A
#
# COMPACT_ATOMS: atom_id res chain seq x y z
N ILE A 1 13.87 -29.03 -20.98
CA ILE A 1 12.43 -29.28 -21.02
C ILE A 1 11.80 -28.94 -19.68
N GLU A 2 12.41 -29.40 -18.58
CA GLU A 2 11.91 -29.07 -17.24
C GLU A 2 11.93 -27.56 -16.98
N GLY A 3 12.97 -26.90 -17.49
CA GLY A 3 13.07 -25.46 -17.34
C GLY A 3 11.96 -24.72 -18.06
N LEU A 4 11.60 -25.20 -19.26
CA LEU A 4 10.50 -24.60 -20.00
C LEU A 4 9.17 -24.86 -19.30
N ALA A 5 8.99 -26.04 -18.76
CA ALA A 5 7.77 -26.35 -18.01
C ALA A 5 7.64 -25.45 -16.79
N GLN A 6 8.74 -25.21 -16.08
CA GLN A 6 8.71 -24.33 -14.93
C GLN A 6 8.45 -22.87 -15.31
N ALA A 7 8.88 -22.46 -16.51
CA ALA A 7 8.62 -21.10 -16.97
C ALA A 7 7.15 -20.86 -17.27
N THR A 8 6.40 -21.91 -17.67
CA THR A 8 4.99 -21.77 -18.01
C THR A 8 4.03 -22.31 -16.93
N HIS A 9 4.56 -23.11 -16.02
CA HIS A 9 3.80 -23.64 -14.90
C HIS A 9 4.47 -23.17 -13.62
N GLY A 10 3.78 -23.33 -12.53
CA GLY A 10 4.35 -23.02 -11.24
C GLY A 10 3.46 -22.09 -10.46
N GLU A 11 4.08 -21.40 -9.53
CA GLU A 11 3.32 -20.59 -8.57
C GLU A 11 4.06 -19.29 -8.31
N VAL A 12 3.29 -18.22 -8.14
CA VAL A 12 3.81 -16.94 -7.67
C VAL A 12 3.05 -16.60 -6.40
N ARG A 13 3.78 -16.43 -5.30
CA ARG A 13 3.19 -16.11 -4.00
C ARG A 13 3.45 -14.64 -3.69
N LEU A 14 2.39 -13.86 -3.59
CA LEU A 14 2.47 -12.41 -3.38
C LEU A 14 1.98 -12.05 -1.99
N ALA A 15 2.73 -11.21 -1.29
CA ALA A 15 2.31 -10.60 -0.04
C ALA A 15 2.34 -9.09 -0.24
N VAL A 16 1.21 -8.43 -0.08
CA VAL A 16 1.09 -7.03 -0.47
C VAL A 16 0.23 -6.27 0.53
N THR A 17 0.41 -4.95 0.58
CA THR A 17 -0.50 -4.14 1.38
C THR A 17 -1.83 -3.95 0.65
N PRO A 18 -2.91 -3.70 1.41
CA PRO A 18 -4.25 -3.65 0.78
C PRO A 18 -4.38 -2.63 -0.34
N SER A 19 -3.75 -1.46 -0.22
CA SER A 19 -3.88 -0.46 -1.29
C SER A 19 -3.30 -0.97 -2.60
N VAL A 20 -2.21 -1.72 -2.54
CA VAL A 20 -1.61 -2.30 -3.74
C VAL A 20 -2.53 -3.36 -4.33
N ALA A 21 -3.09 -4.22 -3.46
CA ALA A 21 -4.00 -5.26 -3.92
C ALA A 21 -5.23 -4.70 -4.62
N GLN A 22 -5.67 -3.52 -4.21
CA GLN A 22 -6.91 -2.94 -4.72
C GLN A 22 -6.71 -2.01 -5.90
N THR A 23 -5.51 -1.46 -6.08
CA THR A 23 -5.33 -0.44 -7.11
C THR A 23 -4.37 -0.84 -8.21
N VAL A 24 -3.19 -1.32 -7.86
CA VAL A 24 -2.13 -1.55 -8.84
C VAL A 24 -2.17 -2.97 -9.39
N LEU A 25 -2.33 -3.94 -8.50
CA LEU A 25 -2.19 -5.34 -8.89
C LEU A 25 -3.26 -5.90 -9.81
N PRO A 26 -4.53 -5.47 -9.73
CA PRO A 26 -5.54 -6.16 -10.55
C PRO A 26 -5.20 -6.20 -12.03
N GLU A 27 -4.78 -5.09 -12.61
CA GLU A 27 -4.43 -5.09 -14.04
C GLU A 27 -3.18 -5.91 -14.33
N ILE A 28 -2.21 -5.86 -13.42
CA ILE A 28 -0.97 -6.61 -13.61
C ILE A 28 -1.26 -8.11 -13.56
N ILE A 29 -2.06 -8.53 -12.59
CA ILE A 29 -2.40 -9.96 -12.47
C ILE A 29 -3.20 -10.41 -13.68
N LYS A 30 -4.14 -9.58 -14.13
CA LYS A 30 -4.94 -9.93 -15.29
C LYS A 30 -4.04 -10.15 -16.52
N SER A 31 -3.15 -9.20 -16.78
CA SER A 31 -2.25 -9.30 -17.93
C SER A 31 -1.32 -10.49 -17.81
N TYR A 32 -0.75 -10.69 -16.64
CA TYR A 32 0.15 -11.80 -16.39
C TYR A 32 -0.55 -13.15 -16.60
N SER A 33 -1.76 -13.26 -16.08
CA SER A 33 -2.50 -14.52 -16.21
C SER A 33 -2.88 -14.84 -17.64
N GLU A 34 -3.07 -13.82 -18.46
CA GLU A 34 -3.32 -14.04 -19.88
C GLU A 34 -2.08 -14.57 -20.58
N LEU A 35 -0.90 -14.09 -20.19
CA LEU A 35 0.36 -14.54 -20.77
C LEU A 35 0.79 -15.92 -20.25
N TYR A 36 0.49 -16.20 -19.00
CA TYR A 36 0.96 -17.43 -18.33
C TYR A 36 -0.22 -18.11 -17.65
N PRO A 37 -1.15 -18.66 -18.45
CA PRO A 37 -2.40 -19.17 -17.87
C PRO A 37 -2.24 -20.39 -16.97
N ASP A 38 -1.09 -21.04 -17.01
CA ASP A 38 -0.86 -22.23 -16.20
C ASP A 38 -0.12 -21.93 -14.91
N VAL A 39 0.24 -20.67 -14.66
CA VAL A 39 0.89 -20.28 -13.40
C VAL A 39 -0.18 -19.91 -12.41
N SER A 40 -0.13 -20.51 -11.22
CA SER A 40 -1.06 -20.12 -10.16
C SER A 40 -0.50 -18.94 -9.38
N ILE A 41 -1.39 -18.09 -8.91
CA ILE A 41 -1.01 -16.92 -8.14
C ILE A 41 -1.73 -16.95 -6.81
N GLU A 42 -0.99 -16.84 -5.73
CA GLU A 42 -1.55 -16.70 -4.39
C GLU A 42 -1.30 -15.28 -3.93
N LEU A 43 -2.35 -14.62 -3.46
CA LEU A 43 -2.26 -13.22 -3.02
C LEU A 43 -2.72 -13.12 -1.58
N ARG A 44 -1.86 -12.58 -0.74
CA ARG A 44 -2.19 -12.29 0.67
C ARG A 44 -2.00 -10.81 0.90
N ASP A 45 -3.03 -10.15 1.44
CA ASP A 45 -2.83 -8.75 1.80
C ASP A 45 -2.62 -8.64 3.31
N LEU A 46 -1.58 -7.90 3.65
CA LEU A 46 -1.06 -7.81 5.02
C LEU A 46 -0.54 -6.39 5.22
N ASP A 47 -0.28 -6.02 6.47
CA ASP A 47 0.44 -4.77 6.70
C ASP A 47 1.92 -4.96 6.33
N SER A 48 2.67 -3.85 6.33
CA SER A 48 4.06 -3.90 5.87
C SER A 48 4.91 -4.85 6.70
N ALA A 49 4.71 -4.88 8.01
CA ALA A 49 5.46 -5.81 8.85
C ALA A 49 5.12 -7.25 8.50
N GLY A 50 3.85 -7.53 8.22
CA GLY A 50 3.44 -8.86 7.82
C GLY A 50 4.01 -9.26 6.47
N VAL A 51 4.08 -8.33 5.53
CA VAL A 51 4.68 -8.60 4.23
C VAL A 51 6.15 -8.98 4.40
N LEU A 52 6.88 -8.20 5.18
CA LEU A 52 8.30 -8.50 5.40
C LEU A 52 8.47 -9.85 6.07
N ALA A 53 7.63 -10.16 7.05
CA ALA A 53 7.72 -11.45 7.75
C ALA A 53 7.48 -12.63 6.79
N GLU A 54 6.53 -12.49 5.86
CA GLU A 54 6.28 -13.54 4.89
C GLU A 54 7.47 -13.76 3.97
N LEU A 55 8.10 -12.67 3.54
CA LEU A 55 9.30 -12.79 2.72
C LEU A 55 10.44 -13.47 3.48
N GLU A 56 10.68 -13.06 4.71
CA GLU A 56 11.80 -13.61 5.49
C GLU A 56 11.57 -15.08 5.82
N ALA A 57 10.33 -15.49 5.97
CA ALA A 57 10.00 -16.89 6.26
C ALA A 57 9.85 -17.73 4.99
N ASP A 58 10.12 -17.16 3.84
CA ASP A 58 9.99 -17.83 2.54
C ASP A 58 8.59 -18.35 2.29
N ARG A 59 7.59 -17.62 2.75
CA ARG A 59 6.20 -17.92 2.45
C ARG A 59 5.64 -17.02 1.35
N ALA A 60 6.41 -16.03 0.92
CA ALA A 60 6.07 -15.21 -0.23
C ALA A 60 7.30 -15.10 -1.12
N ASP A 61 7.06 -15.02 -2.41
CA ASP A 61 8.13 -14.81 -3.39
C ASP A 61 8.38 -13.34 -3.64
N ILE A 62 7.32 -12.53 -3.60
CA ILE A 62 7.39 -11.10 -3.87
C ILE A 62 6.57 -10.39 -2.80
N GLY A 63 7.15 -9.36 -2.22
CA GLY A 63 6.44 -8.50 -1.29
C GLY A 63 6.29 -7.11 -1.88
N ILE A 64 5.14 -6.47 -1.65
CA ILE A 64 4.90 -5.12 -2.15
C ILE A 64 4.29 -4.32 -1.01
N ALA A 65 5.07 -3.39 -0.48
CA ALA A 65 4.68 -2.63 0.71
C ALA A 65 5.71 -1.52 0.92
N ALA A 66 5.54 -0.76 2.00
CA ALA A 66 6.57 0.17 2.44
C ALA A 66 7.63 -0.66 3.18
N LEU A 67 8.71 -0.98 2.49
CA LEU A 67 9.68 -1.96 2.97
C LEU A 67 11.07 -1.35 3.11
N PRO A 68 11.81 -1.72 4.16
CA PRO A 68 13.19 -1.26 4.30
C PRO A 68 14.12 -2.07 3.41
N GLU A 69 15.36 -1.63 3.28
CA GLU A 69 16.39 -2.50 2.71
C GLU A 69 16.63 -3.65 3.67
N ARG A 70 16.90 -4.82 3.09
CA ARG A 70 17.11 -6.02 3.91
C ARG A 70 18.11 -6.93 3.21
N ALA A 71 19.10 -7.40 3.99
CA ALA A 71 20.13 -8.29 3.44
C ALA A 71 19.49 -9.54 2.86
N GLY A 72 19.98 -9.95 1.71
CA GLY A 72 19.47 -11.14 1.02
C GLY A 72 18.32 -10.85 0.09
N PHE A 73 17.88 -9.61 0.03
CA PHE A 73 16.76 -9.21 -0.83
C PHE A 73 17.16 -8.04 -1.70
N GLU A 74 16.50 -7.92 -2.83
CA GLU A 74 16.57 -6.76 -3.70
C GLU A 74 15.22 -6.06 -3.67
N ARG A 75 15.22 -4.72 -3.82
CA ARG A 75 13.97 -4.00 -3.90
C ARG A 75 14.07 -2.89 -4.92
N PHE A 76 12.92 -2.50 -5.46
CA PHE A 76 12.83 -1.30 -6.29
C PHE A 76 11.53 -0.58 -5.94
N GLU A 77 11.50 0.72 -6.19
CA GLU A 77 10.31 1.49 -5.88
C GLU A 77 9.26 1.30 -6.96
N LEU A 78 8.04 0.96 -6.53
CA LEU A 78 6.93 0.81 -7.44
C LEU A 78 6.22 2.14 -7.64
N PHE A 79 5.93 2.84 -6.54
CA PHE A 79 5.38 4.19 -6.60
C PHE A 79 5.58 4.88 -5.25
N CYS A 80 5.27 6.17 -5.25
CA CYS A 80 5.35 7.01 -4.08
C CYS A 80 4.09 7.87 -4.05
N ASP A 81 3.45 8.00 -2.89
CA ASP A 81 2.26 8.84 -2.81
C ASP A 81 2.25 9.64 -1.51
N PRO A 82 1.59 10.81 -1.53
CA PRO A 82 1.56 11.66 -0.33
C PRO A 82 0.53 11.17 0.67
N PHE A 83 0.76 11.49 1.94
CA PHE A 83 -0.25 11.32 2.98
C PHE A 83 -1.16 12.53 3.00
N GLY A 84 -2.40 12.31 3.38
CA GLY A 84 -3.35 13.39 3.56
C GLY A 84 -4.52 12.92 4.41
N VAL A 85 -5.51 13.77 4.53
CA VAL A 85 -6.70 13.48 5.32
C VAL A 85 -7.69 12.67 4.50
N VAL A 86 -8.21 11.58 5.10
CA VAL A 86 -9.35 10.87 4.50
C VAL A 86 -10.52 11.00 5.45
N CYS A 87 -11.66 11.39 4.90
CA CYS A 87 -12.88 11.61 5.68
C CYS A 87 -14.07 11.45 4.77
N ARG A 88 -15.28 11.52 5.35
CA ARG A 88 -16.51 11.49 4.57
C ARG A 88 -16.54 12.67 3.61
N ALA A 89 -17.13 12.43 2.44
CA ALA A 89 -17.26 13.48 1.44
C ALA A 89 -18.07 14.67 1.95
N ASP A 90 -18.95 14.45 2.92
CA ASP A 90 -19.76 15.53 3.50
C ASP A 90 -19.17 16.11 4.78
N HIS A 91 -17.92 15.75 5.11
CA HIS A 91 -17.26 16.30 6.29
C HIS A 91 -17.02 17.79 6.11
N PRO A 92 -17.10 18.58 7.19
CA PRO A 92 -16.84 20.02 7.09
C PRO A 92 -15.48 20.42 6.52
N LEU A 93 -14.49 19.55 6.60
CA LEU A 93 -13.18 19.84 6.01
C LEU A 93 -13.16 19.70 4.48
N ALA A 94 -14.10 18.94 3.91
CA ALA A 94 -14.02 18.60 2.49
C ALA A 94 -14.03 19.83 1.59
N PRO A 95 -14.83 20.88 1.84
CA PRO A 95 -14.80 22.06 0.98
C PRO A 95 -13.46 22.82 1.04
N ARG A 96 -12.67 22.57 2.04
CA ARG A 96 -11.37 23.24 2.22
C ARG A 96 -10.23 22.43 1.63
N TRP A 97 -10.49 21.57 0.69
CA TRP A 97 -9.54 20.59 0.17
C TRP A 97 -8.24 21.20 -0.37
N ASP A 98 -8.28 22.46 -0.79
CA ASP A 98 -7.08 23.09 -1.37
C ASP A 98 -6.36 24.01 -0.40
N SER A 99 -6.73 24.02 0.87
CA SER A 99 -6.14 24.96 1.84
C SER A 99 -5.79 24.35 3.19
N LEU A 100 -5.95 23.05 3.36
CA LEU A 100 -5.74 22.42 4.66
C LEU A 100 -4.27 22.35 5.04
N THR A 101 -4.02 22.61 6.31
CA THR A 101 -2.71 22.44 6.94
C THR A 101 -2.88 21.55 8.16
N TRP A 102 -1.78 21.08 8.72
CA TRP A 102 -1.84 20.31 9.97
C TRP A 102 -2.61 21.06 11.05
N ALA A 103 -2.40 22.38 11.15
CA ALA A 103 -3.08 23.14 12.19
C ALA A 103 -4.59 23.10 12.07
N ASP A 104 -5.10 22.95 10.85
CA ASP A 104 -6.54 22.95 10.63
C ASP A 104 -7.21 21.69 11.14
N ILE A 105 -6.47 20.62 11.34
CA ILE A 105 -7.08 19.33 11.66
C ILE A 105 -6.77 18.83 13.07
N THR A 106 -6.04 19.61 13.87
CA THR A 106 -5.59 19.14 15.19
C THR A 106 -6.73 18.83 16.15
N GLU A 107 -7.90 19.40 15.94
CA GLU A 107 -9.03 19.17 16.83
C GLU A 107 -9.93 18.04 16.37
N GLU A 108 -9.63 17.42 15.29
CA GLU A 108 -10.44 16.32 14.78
C GLU A 108 -10.10 15.01 15.48
N UNK A 109 -10.89 14.09 15.50
CA UNK A 109 -10.71 12.91 15.96
C UNK A 109 -9.97 12.13 15.06
N LEU A 110 -8.98 11.78 15.39
CA LEU A 110 -8.12 10.94 14.54
C LEU A 110 -8.36 9.46 14.82
N ILE A 111 -8.66 8.71 13.76
CA ILE A 111 -8.64 7.26 13.82
C ILE A 111 -7.23 6.85 13.37
N ALA A 112 -6.41 6.41 14.31
CA ALA A 112 -5.03 6.10 14.01
C ALA A 112 -4.91 4.75 13.31
N ASN A 113 -3.86 4.61 12.52
CA ASN A 113 -3.62 3.37 11.78
C ASN A 113 -2.12 3.17 11.61
N GLY A 114 -1.73 1.96 11.24
CA GLY A 114 -0.31 1.64 11.16
C GLY A 114 0.42 2.26 9.98
N LEU A 115 -0.31 2.67 8.95
CA LEU A 115 0.36 3.27 7.78
C LEU A 115 1.03 4.59 8.12
N CYS A 116 0.51 5.32 9.10
CA CYS A 116 1.08 6.61 9.45
C CYS A 116 2.16 6.57 10.51
N ASP A 117 2.59 5.40 10.93
CA ASP A 117 3.58 5.32 12.02
C ASP A 117 4.92 5.93 11.65
N LYS A 118 5.21 6.11 10.38
CA LYS A 118 6.49 6.67 9.95
C LYS A 118 6.46 8.16 9.68
N ILE A 119 5.25 8.78 9.89
CA ILE A 119 5.14 10.22 9.69
C ILE A 119 5.81 10.95 10.85
N UNK A 120 6.55 11.66 10.54
CA UNK A 120 7.37 12.25 11.48
C UNK A 120 7.10 13.61 11.81
N ASP A 121 6.02 14.20 11.35
CA ASP A 121 5.70 15.60 11.57
C ASP A 121 5.26 15.81 13.02
N PRO A 122 5.82 16.85 13.69
CA PRO A 122 5.46 17.05 15.09
C PRO A 122 3.96 17.24 15.33
N ALA A 123 3.28 17.93 14.43
CA ALA A 123 1.83 18.09 14.58
C ALA A 123 1.12 16.74 14.53
N PHE A 124 1.55 15.90 13.66
CA PHE A 124 0.98 14.57 13.59
C PHE A 124 1.28 13.73 14.84
N UNK A 125 2.28 13.79 15.15
CA UNK A 125 2.69 13.14 16.28
C UNK A 125 1.89 13.45 17.42
N THR A 126 1.57 14.67 17.65
CA THR A 126 0.70 15.08 18.74
C THR A 126 -0.71 14.53 18.57
N MET A 127 -1.26 14.65 17.37
CA MET A 127 -2.59 14.08 17.12
C MET A 127 -2.62 12.57 17.37
N ARG A 128 -1.57 11.90 16.92
CA ARG A 128 -1.47 10.44 17.06
C ARG A 128 -1.46 10.05 18.53
N ALA A 129 -0.72 10.78 19.34
CA ALA A 129 -0.63 10.48 20.77
C ALA A 129 -1.98 10.66 21.47
N GLY A 130 -2.81 11.55 20.97
CA GLY A 130 -4.12 11.79 21.56
C GLY A 130 -5.22 10.89 21.02
N SER A 131 -4.94 10.07 20.05
CA SER A 131 -5.96 9.23 19.46
C SER A 131 -6.39 8.11 20.41
N ARG A 132 -7.66 7.85 20.45
CA ARG A 132 -8.21 6.78 21.28
C ARG A 132 -8.67 5.58 20.47
N LEU A 133 -8.59 5.64 19.15
CA LEU A 133 -9.05 4.57 18.30
C LEU A 133 -7.95 4.22 17.33
N PHE A 134 -7.48 3.01 17.40
CA PHE A 134 -6.41 2.53 16.55
C PHE A 134 -6.91 1.31 15.78
N VAL A 135 -6.87 1.37 14.45
CA VAL A 135 -7.45 0.34 13.60
C VAL A 135 -6.38 -0.17 12.65
N HIS A 136 -6.15 -1.47 12.69
CA HIS A 136 -5.10 -2.07 11.88
C HIS A 136 -5.56 -2.49 10.48
N ASN A 137 -6.83 -2.86 10.36
CA ASN A 137 -7.36 -3.39 9.10
C ASN A 137 -7.94 -2.26 8.27
N THR A 138 -7.50 -2.16 7.02
CA THR A 138 -7.93 -1.06 6.16
C THR A 138 -9.43 -1.07 5.90
N ALA A 139 -10.03 -2.25 5.68
CA ALA A 139 -11.47 -2.30 5.43
C ALA A 139 -12.25 -1.78 6.64
N SER A 140 -11.83 -2.15 7.84
CA SER A 140 -12.48 -1.65 9.06
C SER A 140 -12.28 -0.16 9.22
N LEU A 141 -11.10 0.33 8.90
CA LEU A 141 -10.80 1.76 8.97
C LEU A 141 -11.73 2.55 8.05
N LEU A 142 -11.86 2.11 6.81
CA LEU A 142 -12.71 2.81 5.86
C LEU A 142 -14.17 2.76 6.29
N ALA A 143 -14.61 1.65 6.87
CA ALA A 143 -15.98 1.55 7.38
C ALA A 143 -16.22 2.54 8.50
N LEU A 144 -15.26 2.71 9.41
CA LEU A 144 -15.39 3.68 10.49
C LEU A 144 -15.41 5.11 9.97
N LEU A 145 -14.61 5.38 8.95
CA LEU A 145 -14.64 6.71 8.33
C LEU A 145 -16.01 6.97 7.69
N ARG A 146 -16.57 5.99 7.01
CA ARG A 146 -17.91 6.14 6.42
C ARG A 146 -18.97 6.38 7.50
N ALA A 147 -18.79 5.77 8.66
CA ALA A 147 -19.74 5.95 9.76
C ALA A 147 -19.61 7.32 10.43
N GLY A 148 -18.59 8.09 10.05
CA GLY A 148 -18.41 9.40 10.64
C GLY A 148 -17.71 9.38 11.98
N ALA A 149 -16.92 8.34 12.26
CA ALA A 149 -16.25 8.22 13.55
C ALA A 149 -15.06 9.17 13.70
N GLY A 150 -14.63 9.81 12.63
CA GLY A 150 -13.52 10.74 12.68
C GLY A 150 -12.87 10.90 11.34
N ILE A 151 -11.63 11.34 11.36
CA ILE A 151 -10.79 11.41 10.16
C ILE A 151 -9.61 10.47 10.34
N SER A 152 -8.90 10.19 9.26
CA SER A 152 -7.65 9.45 9.37
C SER A 152 -6.62 10.07 8.44
N ILE A 153 -5.36 9.77 8.67
CA ILE A 153 -4.27 10.20 7.80
C ILE A 153 -3.82 8.96 7.05
N LEU A 154 -3.93 9.00 5.74
CA LEU A 154 -3.65 7.85 4.89
C LEU A 154 -2.92 8.30 3.63
N PRO A 155 -2.16 7.39 3.01
CA PRO A 155 -1.61 7.69 1.69
C PRO A 155 -2.74 7.80 0.67
N MET A 156 -2.52 8.60 -0.35
CA MET A 156 -3.56 8.88 -1.34
C MET A 156 -4.13 7.62 -1.98
N ARG A 157 -3.28 6.64 -2.28
CA ARG A 157 -3.74 5.42 -2.95
C ARG A 157 -4.40 4.41 -2.01
N ALA A 158 -4.45 4.70 -0.71
CA ALA A 158 -5.22 3.85 0.18
C ALA A 158 -6.72 3.96 -0.09
N LEU A 159 -7.12 5.04 -0.75
CA LEU A 159 -8.52 5.24 -1.13
C LEU A 159 -8.67 4.78 -2.58
N GLY A 160 -9.22 3.60 -2.76
CA GLY A 160 -9.34 3.01 -4.08
C GLY A 160 -10.51 3.58 -4.87
N ALA A 161 -10.58 3.17 -6.13
CA ALA A 161 -11.71 3.54 -6.98
C ALA A 161 -13.00 2.98 -6.37
N GLY A 162 -14.06 3.73 -6.50
CA GLY A 162 -15.35 3.30 -5.99
C GLY A 162 -15.63 3.70 -4.55
N GLU A 163 -14.71 4.42 -3.93
CA GLU A 163 -14.90 4.91 -2.57
C GLU A 163 -15.50 6.33 -2.62
N ASP A 164 -16.59 6.49 -3.33
CA ASP A 164 -17.11 7.83 -3.66
C ASP A 164 -17.64 8.59 -2.45
N ASP A 165 -17.96 7.89 -1.37
CA ASP A 165 -18.45 8.54 -0.16
C ASP A 165 -17.32 9.02 0.76
N LEU A 166 -16.08 8.77 0.39
CA LEU A 166 -14.91 9.27 1.10
C LEU A 166 -14.07 10.13 0.18
N VAL A 167 -13.32 11.06 0.76
CA VAL A 167 -12.44 11.93 -0.02
C VAL A 167 -11.05 11.96 0.59
N PHE A 168 -10.07 12.19 -0.26
CA PHE A 168 -8.70 12.44 0.14
C PHE A 168 -8.41 13.93 0.03
N LEU A 169 -7.94 14.52 1.11
CA LEU A 169 -7.67 15.96 1.16
C LEU A 169 -6.18 16.17 1.43
N PRO A 170 -5.44 16.76 0.49
CA PRO A 170 -4.02 16.98 0.72
C PRO A 170 -3.77 18.01 1.81
N LEU A 171 -2.59 17.93 2.42
CA LEU A 171 -2.14 18.90 3.43
C LEU A 171 -1.03 19.73 2.82
N LYS A 172 -1.24 21.05 2.77
CA LYS A 172 -0.33 21.94 2.06
C LYS A 172 1.06 21.99 2.69
N ASP A 173 1.13 21.83 4.00
CA ASP A 173 2.40 21.93 4.71
C ASP A 173 3.00 20.59 5.08
N SER A 174 2.49 19.52 4.51
CA SER A 174 3.03 18.18 4.77
C SER A 174 3.96 17.75 3.65
N LYS A 175 5.09 17.18 4.03
CA LYS A 175 6.02 16.56 3.09
C LYS A 175 6.02 15.05 3.24
N ALA A 176 5.13 14.50 4.05
CA ALA A 176 5.10 13.08 4.32
C ALA A 176 4.64 12.31 3.09
N LYS A 177 5.42 11.32 2.72
CA LYS A 177 5.13 10.47 1.57
C LYS A 177 5.36 9.02 1.94
N ARG A 178 4.60 8.15 1.30
CA ARG A 178 4.83 6.72 1.41
C ARG A 178 5.58 6.24 0.17
N HIS A 179 6.63 5.44 0.37
CA HIS A 179 7.35 4.81 -0.71
C HIS A 179 7.02 3.33 -0.70
N VAL A 180 6.42 2.84 -1.77
CA VAL A 180 6.03 1.46 -1.89
C VAL A 180 7.04 0.75 -2.76
N HIS A 181 7.61 -0.32 -2.23
CA HIS A 181 8.67 -1.09 -2.88
C HIS A 181 8.18 -2.47 -3.24
N VAL A 182 8.75 -3.00 -4.30
CA VAL A 182 8.71 -4.42 -4.62
C VAL A 182 9.99 -5.04 -4.07
N MET A 183 9.86 -6.12 -3.32
CA MET A 183 11.03 -6.80 -2.72
C MET A 183 10.95 -8.28 -3.03
N HIS A 184 12.11 -8.86 -3.35
CA HIS A 184 12.21 -10.28 -3.66
C HIS A 184 13.64 -10.72 -3.38
N ARG A 185 13.87 -12.02 -3.35
CA ARG A 185 15.23 -12.51 -3.21
C ARG A 185 16.02 -12.17 -4.46
N THR A 186 17.33 -12.30 -4.41
CA THR A 186 18.16 -11.95 -5.58
C THR A 186 17.72 -12.77 -6.78
N GLU A 187 17.89 -12.16 -7.96
CA GLU A 187 17.30 -12.73 -9.17
C GLU A 187 17.79 -14.12 -9.48
N ASP A 188 19.02 -14.43 -9.10
CA ASP A 188 19.55 -15.77 -9.35
C ASP A 188 18.87 -16.86 -8.52
N GLN A 189 18.07 -16.47 -7.54
CA GLN A 189 17.31 -17.42 -6.72
C GLN A 189 15.85 -17.55 -7.14
N LEU A 190 15.40 -16.78 -8.14
CA LEU A 190 14.00 -16.77 -8.52
C LEU A 190 13.72 -17.78 -9.63
N LEU A 191 12.58 -18.43 -9.55
CA LEU A 191 12.09 -19.25 -10.65
C LEU A 191 11.45 -18.38 -11.71
N UNK A 192 11.26 -18.77 -12.72
CA UNK A 192 10.92 -18.14 -13.72
C UNK A 192 9.79 -17.47 -13.65
N PRO A 193 8.66 -18.18 -13.27
CA PRO A 193 7.40 -17.45 -13.15
C PRO A 193 7.52 -16.23 -12.25
N VAL A 194 8.24 -16.32 -11.15
CA VAL A 194 8.43 -15.19 -10.24
C VAL A 194 9.22 -14.08 -10.94
N LEU A 195 10.27 -14.44 -11.65
CA LEU A 195 11.07 -13.46 -12.39
C LEU A 195 10.23 -12.71 -13.41
N HIS A 196 9.38 -13.44 -14.14
CA HIS A 196 8.49 -12.80 -15.11
C HIS A 196 7.50 -11.85 -14.44
N PHE A 197 6.99 -12.24 -13.25
CA PHE A 197 6.08 -11.36 -12.54
C PHE A 197 6.82 -10.09 -12.08
N THR A 198 8.04 -10.26 -11.60
CA THR A 198 8.87 -9.12 -11.20
C THR A 198 9.09 -8.17 -12.38
N ASP A 199 9.33 -8.73 -13.57
CA ASP A 199 9.49 -7.89 -14.75
C ASP A 199 8.22 -7.12 -15.07
N ALA A 200 7.06 -7.74 -14.89
CA ALA A 200 5.78 -7.04 -15.11
C ALA A 200 5.60 -5.90 -14.13
N LEU A 201 5.99 -6.11 -12.88
CA LEU A 201 5.93 -5.05 -11.88
C LEU A 201 6.88 -3.91 -12.22
N ARG A 202 8.08 -4.25 -12.66
CA ARG A 202 9.07 -3.23 -13.00
C ARG A 202 8.58 -2.39 -14.17
N ALA A 203 7.94 -3.02 -15.15
CA ALA A 203 7.38 -2.30 -16.29
C ALA A 203 6.23 -1.39 -15.87
N ALA A 204 5.53 -1.72 -14.81
CA ALA A 204 4.39 -0.95 -14.32
C ALA A 204 4.80 0.12 -13.33
N SER A 205 6.05 0.15 -12.88
CA SER A 205 6.47 1.13 -11.88
C SER A 205 6.32 2.54 -12.43
N PHE A 206 6.01 3.49 -11.54
CA PHE A 206 5.81 4.86 -11.97
C PHE A 206 6.27 5.82 -10.89
N GLN A 207 6.64 7.00 -11.34
CA GLN A 207 7.40 7.90 -10.51
C GLN A 207 6.57 8.51 -9.41
N GLU A 208 5.39 8.98 -9.75
CA GLU A 208 4.60 9.59 -8.71
C GLU A 208 3.29 10.09 -9.25
N ILE A 209 2.56 10.70 -8.38
CA ILE A 209 1.24 11.23 -8.65
C ILE A 209 1.23 12.72 -8.39
#